data_af0e337977165ea5123e383b035861d8
#
_entry.id   af0e337977165ea5123e383b035861d8
#
_cell.length_a   1.000
_cell.length_b   1.000
_cell.length_c   1.000
_cell.angle_alpha   90.00
_cell.angle_beta   90.00
_cell.angle_gamma   90.00
#
_symmetry.space_group_name_H-M   'P 1'
#
loop_
_entity.id
_entity.type
_entity.pdbx_description
1 polymer ?
#
loop_
_entity_poly.entity_id
_entity_poly.type
_entity_poly.pdbx_seq_one_letter_code
_entity_poly.pdbx_strand_id
1 'polypeptide(L)'
;MAIYLDNLVGLNIATVDLSEYITAITLTQTFDEVETTTMGQTSHTFAKGLEASTLQVDFLNDWASDQVQDVLQAAYGTSVTALIVPVRAASSTTISDTNPLYTVSILINNLTPVGTGGPGDYATSSMTFTCTSSVAYAITGTFN
;
A
#
# COMPACT_ATOMS: atom_id res chain seq x y z
N MET A 1 10.55 -10.28 19.81
CA MET A 1 9.57 -9.20 19.57
C MET A 1 9.99 -8.47 18.32
N ALA A 2 9.09 -8.32 17.35
CA ALA A 2 9.38 -7.69 16.07
C ALA A 2 8.66 -6.34 15.97
N ILE A 3 9.11 -5.38 16.77
CA ILE A 3 8.65 -3.99 16.75
C ILE A 3 9.74 -3.16 16.10
N TYR A 4 9.41 -2.45 15.04
CA TYR A 4 10.35 -1.67 14.26
C TYR A 4 10.10 -0.17 14.41
N LEU A 5 11.16 0.62 14.24
CA LEU A 5 11.00 2.04 13.99
C LEU A 5 10.33 2.25 12.64
N ASP A 6 9.41 3.19 12.57
CA ASP A 6 8.57 3.43 11.39
C ASP A 6 9.27 4.33 10.35
N ASN A 7 10.51 3.99 10.01
CA ASN A 7 11.31 4.75 9.06
C ASN A 7 11.97 3.89 7.97
N LEU A 8 11.64 2.60 7.90
CA LEU A 8 12.26 1.67 6.97
C LEU A 8 11.24 0.90 6.13
N VAL A 9 9.99 1.34 6.10
CA VAL A 9 8.95 0.69 5.30
C VAL A 9 9.29 0.75 3.82
N GLY A 10 9.17 -0.38 3.14
CA GLY A 10 9.41 -0.47 1.70
C GLY A 10 8.12 -0.51 0.91
N LEU A 11 8.10 0.20 -0.20
CA LEU A 11 7.00 0.19 -1.17
C LEU A 11 7.56 0.09 -2.58
N ASN A 12 7.04 -0.89 -3.33
CA ASN A 12 7.34 -1.07 -4.75
C ASN A 12 6.01 -1.01 -5.50
N ILE A 13 5.89 -0.12 -6.46
CA ILE A 13 4.72 0.02 -7.32
C ILE A 13 5.17 -0.19 -8.77
N ALA A 14 4.48 -1.08 -9.48
CA ALA A 14 4.75 -1.37 -10.90
C ALA A 14 6.24 -1.71 -11.14
N THR A 15 6.83 -2.50 -10.26
CA THR A 15 8.24 -2.94 -10.27
C THR A 15 9.28 -1.84 -9.99
N VAL A 16 8.85 -0.63 -9.63
CA VAL A 16 9.74 0.47 -9.26
C VAL A 16 9.70 0.68 -7.74
N ASP A 17 10.87 0.72 -7.12
CA ASP A 17 11.02 0.95 -5.68
C ASP A 17 10.88 2.45 -5.39
N LEU A 18 9.81 2.82 -4.71
CA LEU A 18 9.51 4.20 -4.33
C LEU A 18 9.71 4.46 -2.84
N SER A 19 10.37 3.56 -2.13
CA SER A 19 10.50 3.59 -0.67
C SER A 19 11.15 4.87 -0.14
N GLU A 20 12.08 5.45 -0.88
CA GLU A 20 12.83 6.64 -0.45
C GLU A 20 12.00 7.93 -0.45
N TYR A 21 10.83 7.91 -1.09
CA TYR A 21 9.96 9.08 -1.24
C TYR A 21 8.77 9.06 -0.29
N ILE A 22 8.60 7.99 0.49
CA ILE A 22 7.45 7.83 1.38
C ILE A 22 7.65 8.64 2.66
N THR A 23 6.65 9.46 3.01
CA THR A 23 6.58 10.12 4.31
C THR A 23 5.63 9.41 5.26
N ALA A 24 4.60 8.75 4.73
CA ALA A 24 3.67 7.91 5.49
C ALA A 24 3.02 6.88 4.57
N ILE A 25 2.72 5.71 5.11
CA ILE A 25 2.04 4.64 4.37
C ILE A 25 1.11 3.88 5.32
N THR A 26 -0.07 3.54 4.83
CA THR A 26 -1.04 2.73 5.57
C THR A 26 -1.70 1.75 4.62
N LEU A 27 -1.50 0.45 4.86
CA LEU A 27 -2.23 -0.62 4.19
C LEU A 27 -3.30 -1.13 5.15
N THR A 28 -4.56 -1.00 4.77
CA THR A 28 -5.70 -1.46 5.56
C THR A 28 -6.36 -2.63 4.87
N GLN A 29 -6.43 -3.77 5.54
CA GLN A 29 -7.14 -4.96 5.08
C GLN A 29 -8.51 -4.98 5.74
N THR A 30 -9.56 -4.95 4.93
CA THR A 30 -10.95 -5.08 5.39
C THR A 30 -11.73 -5.98 4.45
N PHE A 31 -12.79 -6.59 4.97
CA PHE A 31 -13.76 -7.29 4.16
C PHE A 31 -15.17 -6.88 4.64
N ASP A 32 -16.14 -7.03 3.75
CA ASP A 32 -17.54 -6.78 4.08
C ASP A 32 -18.06 -7.91 4.96
N GLU A 33 -18.81 -7.54 5.99
CA GLU A 33 -19.52 -8.51 6.84
C GLU A 33 -20.92 -8.72 6.28
N VAL A 34 -21.32 -9.98 6.14
CA VAL A 34 -22.66 -10.37 5.73
C VAL A 34 -23.37 -10.99 6.91
N GLU A 35 -24.48 -10.41 7.35
CA GLU A 35 -25.24 -10.96 8.45
C GLU A 35 -25.94 -12.25 8.03
N THR A 36 -25.76 -13.30 8.80
CA THR A 36 -26.33 -14.65 8.57
C THR A 36 -27.25 -15.09 9.71
N THR A 37 -27.67 -14.16 10.57
CA THR A 37 -28.55 -14.43 11.70
C THR A 37 -29.90 -14.99 11.22
N THR A 38 -30.33 -16.10 11.82
CA THR A 38 -31.62 -16.73 11.54
C THR A 38 -32.52 -16.69 12.78
N MET A 39 -33.81 -16.98 12.59
CA MET A 39 -34.75 -17.06 13.69
C MET A 39 -34.35 -18.15 14.67
N GLY A 40 -34.50 -17.86 15.97
CA GLY A 40 -34.15 -18.79 17.06
C GLY A 40 -32.72 -18.64 17.57
N GLN A 41 -31.88 -17.82 16.93
CA GLN A 41 -30.55 -17.49 17.44
C GLN A 41 -30.64 -16.42 18.54
N THR A 42 -29.73 -16.49 19.51
CA THR A 42 -29.69 -15.56 20.65
C THR A 42 -28.65 -14.45 20.45
N SER A 43 -27.86 -14.51 19.37
CA SER A 43 -26.86 -13.50 19.01
C SER A 43 -26.81 -13.34 17.50
N HIS A 44 -26.29 -12.20 17.04
CA HIS A 44 -26.04 -11.98 15.61
C HIS A 44 -24.87 -12.85 15.14
N THR A 45 -24.98 -13.38 13.94
CA THR A 45 -23.92 -14.12 13.26
C THR A 45 -23.59 -13.47 11.93
N PHE A 46 -22.29 -13.49 11.58
CA PHE A 46 -21.78 -12.82 10.38
C PHE A 46 -20.87 -13.77 9.61
N ALA A 47 -20.86 -13.61 8.30
CA ALA A 47 -19.93 -14.30 7.41
C ALA A 47 -19.07 -13.26 6.68
N LYS A 48 -17.89 -13.71 6.23
CA LYS A 48 -16.98 -12.89 5.44
C LYS A 48 -17.58 -12.63 4.05
N GLY A 49 -17.69 -11.36 3.69
CA GLY A 49 -18.03 -10.92 2.34
C GLY A 49 -16.82 -10.69 1.46
N LEU A 50 -16.91 -9.73 0.56
CA LEU A 50 -15.80 -9.35 -0.33
C LEU A 50 -14.78 -8.50 0.42
N GLU A 51 -13.50 -8.67 0.07
CA GLU A 51 -12.43 -7.84 0.61
C GLU A 51 -12.47 -6.45 -0.03
N ALA A 52 -12.33 -5.42 0.79
CA ALA A 52 -12.36 -4.00 0.40
C ALA A 52 -11.18 -3.26 0.99
N SER A 53 -9.97 -3.72 0.69
CA SER A 53 -8.74 -3.16 1.24
C SER A 53 -8.34 -1.87 0.53
N THR A 54 -7.58 -1.02 1.22
CA THR A 54 -7.07 0.25 0.69
C THR A 54 -5.60 0.44 1.03
N LEU A 55 -4.89 1.17 0.17
CA LEU A 55 -3.52 1.59 0.38
C LEU A 55 -3.46 3.11 0.35
N GLN A 56 -3.10 3.73 1.47
CA GLN A 56 -2.85 5.16 1.55
C GLN A 56 -1.35 5.41 1.60
N VAL A 57 -0.86 6.32 0.77
CA VAL A 57 0.55 6.67 0.71
C VAL A 57 0.71 8.18 0.58
N ASP A 58 1.61 8.73 1.38
CA ASP A 58 2.05 10.12 1.29
C ASP A 58 3.49 10.13 0.77
N PHE A 59 3.72 10.87 -0.31
CA PHE A 59 5.02 10.97 -0.97
C PHE A 59 5.61 12.37 -0.89
N LEU A 60 6.94 12.44 -0.88
CA LEU A 60 7.64 13.61 -1.41
C LEU A 60 7.62 13.49 -2.93
N ASN A 61 7.17 14.54 -3.62
CA ASN A 61 7.05 14.50 -5.08
C ASN A 61 8.41 14.56 -5.77
N ASP A 62 8.58 13.70 -6.75
CA ASP A 62 9.73 13.70 -7.64
C ASP A 62 9.22 13.46 -9.06
N TRP A 63 9.56 14.36 -9.98
CA TRP A 63 9.14 14.32 -11.38
C TRP A 63 10.21 13.78 -12.32
N ALA A 64 11.35 13.33 -11.80
CA ALA A 64 12.39 12.72 -12.63
C ALA A 64 11.89 11.41 -13.25
N SER A 65 12.55 10.95 -14.30
CA SER A 65 12.22 9.69 -14.97
C SER A 65 12.32 8.51 -13.99
N ASP A 66 11.34 7.62 -14.05
CA ASP A 66 11.20 6.44 -13.19
C ASP A 66 11.06 6.76 -11.69
N GLN A 67 10.64 7.98 -11.36
CA GLN A 67 10.35 8.38 -9.98
C GLN A 67 8.85 8.47 -9.74
N VAL A 68 8.45 9.00 -8.56
CA VAL A 68 7.08 8.91 -8.06
C VAL A 68 6.03 9.34 -9.10
N GLN A 69 6.15 10.57 -9.62
CA GLN A 69 5.11 11.09 -10.51
C GLN A 69 5.15 10.45 -11.90
N ASP A 70 6.32 10.13 -12.40
CA ASP A 70 6.45 9.46 -13.69
C ASP A 70 5.82 8.06 -13.65
N VAL A 71 6.11 7.27 -12.63
CA VAL A 71 5.56 5.92 -12.46
C VAL A 71 4.04 5.96 -12.27
N LEU A 72 3.53 6.84 -11.42
CA LEU A 72 2.10 6.92 -11.12
C LEU A 72 1.31 7.48 -12.30
N GLN A 73 1.84 8.47 -13.02
CA GLN A 73 1.19 9.03 -14.18
C GLN A 73 1.08 8.01 -15.33
N ALA A 74 2.12 7.20 -15.52
CA ALA A 74 2.12 6.13 -16.51
C ALA A 74 1.08 5.04 -16.18
N ALA A 75 0.84 4.81 -14.90
CA ALA A 75 -0.11 3.80 -14.41
C ALA A 75 -1.53 4.34 -14.19
N TYR A 76 -1.74 5.65 -14.35
CA TYR A 76 -3.03 6.29 -14.08
C TYR A 76 -4.15 5.66 -14.88
N GLY A 77 -5.23 5.28 -14.18
CA GLY A 77 -6.38 4.61 -14.79
C GLY A 77 -6.21 3.09 -14.96
N THR A 78 -5.11 2.51 -14.51
CA THR A 78 -4.85 1.07 -14.59
C THR A 78 -4.64 0.46 -13.23
N SER A 79 -4.71 -0.89 -13.16
CA SER A 79 -4.32 -1.65 -11.97
C SER A 79 -2.87 -2.08 -12.09
N VAL A 80 -2.11 -1.89 -11.03
CA VAL A 80 -0.71 -2.31 -10.94
C VAL A 80 -0.46 -3.05 -9.63
N THR A 81 0.60 -3.84 -9.59
CA THR A 81 0.99 -4.59 -8.40
C THR A 81 1.80 -3.70 -7.46
N ALA A 82 1.42 -3.69 -6.19
CA ALA A 82 2.17 -3.06 -5.12
C ALA A 82 2.74 -4.13 -4.18
N LEU A 83 4.00 -3.95 -3.81
CA LEU A 83 4.70 -4.78 -2.82
C LEU A 83 5.05 -3.90 -1.63
N ILE A 84 4.73 -4.36 -0.43
CA ILE A 84 4.94 -3.60 0.80
C ILE A 84 5.65 -4.49 1.82
N VAL A 85 6.72 -3.98 2.44
CA VAL A 85 7.41 -4.66 3.54
C VAL A 85 7.61 -3.72 4.72
N PRO A 86 7.54 -4.21 5.97
CA PRO A 86 7.79 -3.38 7.15
C PRO A 86 9.22 -2.85 7.23
N VAL A 87 10.20 -3.64 6.81
CA VAL A 87 11.62 -3.25 6.84
C VAL A 87 12.26 -3.57 5.50
N ARG A 88 12.72 -2.53 4.82
CA ARG A 88 13.41 -2.61 3.54
C ARG A 88 14.91 -2.46 3.72
N ALA A 89 15.69 -3.25 2.98
CA ALA A 89 17.12 -3.04 2.79
C ALA A 89 17.38 -2.43 1.39
N ALA A 90 18.49 -1.73 1.24
CA ALA A 90 18.77 -0.97 0.02
C ALA A 90 18.93 -1.87 -1.23
N SER A 91 19.43 -3.10 -1.09
CA SER A 91 19.71 -3.96 -2.24
C SER A 91 19.04 -5.32 -2.19
N SER A 92 18.87 -5.88 -1.01
CA SER A 92 18.26 -7.21 -0.84
C SER A 92 17.54 -7.28 0.47
N THR A 93 16.21 -7.17 0.40
CA THR A 93 15.35 -7.22 1.58
C THR A 93 15.07 -8.68 1.94
N THR A 94 15.33 -9.04 3.19
CA THR A 94 15.01 -10.37 3.69
C THR A 94 13.53 -10.46 4.06
N ILE A 95 12.81 -11.37 3.43
CA ILE A 95 11.41 -11.66 3.75
C ILE A 95 11.37 -12.85 4.70
N SER A 96 10.66 -12.69 5.82
CA SER A 96 10.55 -13.71 6.86
C SER A 96 9.23 -13.56 7.62
N ASP A 97 9.00 -14.39 8.62
CA ASP A 97 7.84 -14.28 9.50
C ASP A 97 7.83 -13.02 10.37
N THR A 98 8.98 -12.39 10.57
CA THR A 98 9.10 -11.11 11.27
C THR A 98 9.18 -9.91 10.32
N ASN A 99 9.33 -10.14 9.02
CA ASN A 99 9.33 -9.11 7.98
C ASN A 99 8.59 -9.63 6.75
N PRO A 100 7.25 -9.76 6.84
CA PRO A 100 6.45 -10.36 5.77
C PRO A 100 6.34 -9.45 4.55
N LEU A 101 6.10 -10.08 3.40
CA LEU A 101 5.80 -9.38 2.15
C LEU A 101 4.29 -9.34 1.94
N TYR A 102 3.75 -8.14 1.74
CA TYR A 102 2.37 -7.93 1.35
C TYR A 102 2.31 -7.59 -0.14
N THR A 103 1.54 -8.34 -0.88
CA THR A 103 1.34 -8.14 -2.33
C THR A 103 -0.12 -7.89 -2.60
N VAL A 104 -0.41 -6.83 -3.33
CA VAL A 104 -1.78 -6.47 -3.69
C VAL A 104 -1.80 -5.74 -5.03
N SER A 105 -2.88 -5.92 -5.80
CA SER A 105 -3.13 -5.08 -6.97
C SER A 105 -3.90 -3.85 -6.54
N ILE A 106 -3.45 -2.69 -6.95
CA ILE A 106 -4.10 -1.41 -6.65
C ILE A 106 -4.53 -0.74 -7.93
N LEU A 107 -5.66 -0.03 -7.88
CA LEU A 107 -6.14 0.81 -8.97
C LEU A 107 -5.63 2.23 -8.76
N ILE A 108 -4.89 2.74 -9.72
CA ILE A 108 -4.43 4.13 -9.70
C ILE A 108 -5.59 5.02 -10.18
N ASN A 109 -6.52 5.28 -9.27
CA ASN A 109 -7.78 5.97 -9.57
C ASN A 109 -7.77 7.45 -9.22
N ASN A 110 -6.70 7.93 -8.62
CA ASN A 110 -6.54 9.35 -8.29
C ASN A 110 -5.05 9.68 -8.21
N LEU A 111 -4.71 10.90 -8.58
CA LEU A 111 -3.36 11.46 -8.45
C LEU A 111 -3.45 12.88 -7.94
N THR A 112 -2.43 13.29 -7.18
CA THR A 112 -2.19 14.68 -6.82
C THR A 112 -0.83 15.08 -7.39
N PRO A 113 -0.74 15.38 -8.71
CA PRO A 113 0.55 15.61 -9.36
C PRO A 113 1.22 16.90 -8.93
N VAL A 114 0.43 17.89 -8.50
CA VAL A 114 0.94 19.17 -8.02
C VAL A 114 0.24 19.52 -6.71
N GLY A 115 1.02 19.64 -5.67
CA GLY A 115 0.54 20.09 -4.35
C GLY A 115 1.69 20.79 -3.64
N THR A 116 1.41 21.90 -2.96
CA THR A 116 2.43 22.65 -2.24
C THR A 116 1.96 23.01 -0.85
N GLY A 117 2.89 23.03 0.11
CA GLY A 117 2.64 23.50 1.48
C GLY A 117 2.92 24.99 1.65
N GLY A 118 3.54 25.64 0.67
CA GLY A 118 3.95 27.04 0.71
C GLY A 118 5.45 27.21 0.48
N PRO A 119 5.94 28.47 0.38
CA PRO A 119 7.36 28.73 0.20
C PRO A 119 8.20 28.14 1.36
N GLY A 120 9.25 27.43 1.01
CA GLY A 120 10.14 26.78 1.99
C GLY A 120 9.78 25.34 2.33
N ASP A 121 8.63 24.85 1.87
CA ASP A 121 8.21 23.45 2.06
C ASP A 121 8.52 22.61 0.82
N TYR A 122 8.78 21.32 1.03
CA TYR A 122 8.87 20.36 -0.07
C TYR A 122 7.47 20.09 -0.64
N ALA A 123 7.40 19.84 -1.94
CA ALA A 123 6.16 19.41 -2.57
C ALA A 123 5.83 17.98 -2.13
N THR A 124 4.61 17.79 -1.63
CA THR A 124 4.13 16.49 -1.16
C THR A 124 2.80 16.16 -1.82
N SER A 125 2.48 14.86 -1.87
CA SER A 125 1.16 14.40 -2.29
C SER A 125 0.69 13.26 -1.41
N SER A 126 -0.61 13.22 -1.14
CA SER A 126 -1.28 12.17 -0.39
C SER A 126 -2.31 11.50 -1.28
N MET A 127 -2.26 10.19 -1.40
CA MET A 127 -3.15 9.42 -2.26
C MET A 127 -3.65 8.19 -1.55
N THR A 128 -4.93 7.85 -1.78
CA THR A 128 -5.52 6.60 -1.30
C THR A 128 -5.98 5.79 -2.50
N PHE A 129 -5.39 4.63 -2.68
CA PHE A 129 -5.71 3.73 -3.78
C PHE A 129 -6.63 2.61 -3.30
N THR A 130 -7.59 2.26 -4.15
CA THR A 130 -8.45 1.10 -3.93
C THR A 130 -7.71 -0.17 -4.35
N CYS A 131 -7.67 -1.16 -3.49
CA CYS A 131 -7.13 -2.47 -3.81
C CYS A 131 -8.13 -3.24 -4.68
N THR A 132 -7.65 -3.79 -5.79
CA THR A 132 -8.48 -4.54 -6.76
C THR A 132 -8.33 -6.05 -6.61
N SER A 133 -7.52 -6.50 -5.66
CA SER A 133 -7.37 -7.91 -5.29
C SER A 133 -7.31 -8.05 -3.78
N SER A 134 -7.41 -9.28 -3.30
CA SER A 134 -7.10 -9.59 -1.90
C SER A 134 -5.63 -9.33 -1.61
N VAL A 135 -5.34 -8.83 -0.42
CA VAL A 135 -3.95 -8.65 0.02
C VAL A 135 -3.35 -10.01 0.33
N ALA A 136 -2.28 -10.36 -0.37
CA ALA A 136 -1.54 -11.60 -0.14
C ALA A 136 -0.45 -11.37 0.91
N TYR A 137 -0.48 -12.17 1.97
CA TYR A 137 0.54 -12.18 3.01
C TYR A 137 1.49 -13.34 2.75
N ALA A 138 2.80 -13.08 2.74
CA ALA A 138 3.81 -14.10 2.53
C ALA A 138 5.02 -13.89 3.43
N ILE A 139 5.61 -14.99 3.89
CA ILE A 139 6.85 -14.99 4.70
C ILE A 139 8.07 -15.38 3.86
N THR A 140 7.87 -15.55 2.57
CA THR A 140 8.93 -15.82 1.58
C THR A 140 8.65 -14.99 0.34
N GLY A 141 9.69 -14.74 -0.45
CA GLY A 141 9.57 -13.98 -1.70
C GLY A 141 10.66 -12.95 -1.87
N THR A 142 10.48 -12.07 -2.84
CA THR A 142 11.45 -11.04 -3.20
C THR A 142 10.77 -9.68 -3.27
N PHE A 143 11.30 -8.69 -2.58
CA PHE A 143 10.87 -7.29 -2.67
C PHE A 143 11.72 -6.51 -3.67
N ASN A 144 13.04 -6.61 -3.57
CA ASN A 144 13.99 -5.92 -4.45
C ASN A 144 15.25 -6.75 -4.74
#